data_063c9ec6b6188aba27096e0f986d1133
#
_entry.id   063c9ec6b6188aba27096e0f986d1133
#
_cell.length_a   1.000
_cell.length_b   1.000
_cell.length_c   1.000
_cell.angle_alpha   90.00
_cell.angle_beta   90.00
_cell.angle_gamma   90.00
#
_symmetry.space_group_name_H-M   'P 1'
#
loop_
_entity.id
_entity.type
_entity.pdbx_description
1 polymer ?
#
loop_
_entity_poly.entity_id
_entity_poly.type
_entity_poly.pdbx_seq_one_letter_code
_entity_poly.pdbx_strand_id
1 'polypeptide(L)'
;MDGFAPRIALLLWLAGAAVTPATAEAPDQGADLTARQDQARAAIKHLQLSLQLALGYAMLEAGPEGAIQTCNLSALPMTDEISGAMGAEIGRTALRLRNPANAPDEWEQEQLRVFEARLAAGEPAAALEAVRQDETGIRFMKAIPMQDQCAVCHGTEVDPALQERITKLYPADEATGFRTGDLRGAFTVTIPRP
;
A
#
# COMPACT_ATOMS: atom_id res chain seq x y z
N MET A 1 -5.16 -30.13 -95.19
CA MET A 1 -6.35 -29.39 -94.77
C MET A 1 -6.33 -29.36 -93.25
N ASP A 2 -5.90 -28.24 -92.83
CA ASP A 2 -5.31 -28.00 -91.50
C ASP A 2 -6.38 -27.59 -90.47
N GLY A 3 -6.50 -28.41 -89.39
CA GLY A 3 -7.41 -28.12 -88.31
C GLY A 3 -6.71 -27.44 -87.16
N PHE A 4 -6.91 -26.15 -87.05
CA PHE A 4 -6.40 -25.31 -85.93
C PHE A 4 -7.30 -25.48 -84.69
N ALA A 5 -6.77 -26.04 -83.58
CA ALA A 5 -7.47 -26.06 -82.31
C ALA A 5 -6.97 -24.91 -81.45
N PRO A 6 -7.83 -24.09 -80.82
CA PRO A 6 -7.43 -23.03 -79.92
C PRO A 6 -7.05 -23.57 -78.50
N ARG A 7 -5.86 -23.23 -78.05
CA ARG A 7 -5.45 -23.46 -76.67
C ARG A 7 -6.07 -22.40 -75.76
N ILE A 8 -6.99 -22.84 -74.87
CA ILE A 8 -7.53 -22.03 -73.77
C ILE A 8 -6.51 -22.03 -72.66
N ALA A 9 -5.89 -20.86 -72.42
CA ALA A 9 -5.03 -20.64 -71.26
C ALA A 9 -5.88 -20.31 -70.04
N LEU A 10 -5.89 -21.22 -69.08
CA LEU A 10 -6.58 -21.03 -67.79
C LEU A 10 -5.68 -20.21 -66.87
N LEU A 11 -5.99 -18.90 -66.69
CA LEU A 11 -5.32 -18.04 -65.74
C LEU A 11 -5.87 -18.31 -64.33
N LEU A 12 -5.10 -19.02 -63.52
CA LEU A 12 -5.33 -19.17 -62.07
C LEU A 12 -4.96 -17.89 -61.35
N TRP A 13 -5.94 -17.13 -60.90
CA TRP A 13 -5.76 -16.03 -59.93
C TRP A 13 -5.55 -16.61 -58.53
N LEU A 14 -4.31 -16.57 -58.05
CA LEU A 14 -4.01 -16.80 -56.64
C LEU A 14 -4.34 -15.53 -55.84
N ALA A 15 -5.51 -15.54 -55.18
CA ALA A 15 -5.86 -14.52 -54.19
C ALA A 15 -4.97 -14.70 -52.95
N GLY A 16 -3.88 -13.95 -52.84
CA GLY A 16 -3.07 -13.88 -51.65
C GLY A 16 -3.84 -13.13 -50.56
N ALA A 17 -4.32 -13.85 -49.55
CA ALA A 17 -4.84 -13.23 -48.33
C ALA A 17 -3.66 -12.57 -47.57
N ALA A 18 -3.62 -11.25 -47.58
CA ALA A 18 -2.69 -10.49 -46.74
C ALA A 18 -3.12 -10.64 -45.28
N VAL A 19 -2.38 -11.43 -44.53
CA VAL A 19 -2.51 -11.48 -43.06
C VAL A 19 -1.92 -10.18 -42.52
N THR A 20 -2.78 -9.22 -42.18
CA THR A 20 -2.37 -8.03 -41.40
C THR A 20 -1.96 -8.48 -40.03
N PRO A 21 -0.72 -8.17 -39.56
CA PRO A 21 -0.36 -8.44 -38.16
C PRO A 21 -1.28 -7.62 -37.26
N ALA A 22 -1.94 -8.30 -36.31
CA ALA A 22 -2.67 -7.65 -35.23
C ALA A 22 -1.65 -6.78 -34.47
N THR A 23 -1.76 -5.47 -34.56
CA THR A 23 -1.03 -4.56 -33.68
C THR A 23 -1.55 -4.81 -32.27
N ALA A 24 -0.71 -5.39 -31.41
CA ALA A 24 -0.99 -5.45 -29.98
C ALA A 24 -1.17 -4.01 -29.49
N GLU A 25 -2.38 -3.68 -29.11
CA GLU A 25 -2.72 -2.37 -28.52
C GLU A 25 -1.87 -2.21 -27.25
N ALA A 26 -1.11 -1.12 -27.15
CA ALA A 26 -0.34 -0.84 -25.95
C ALA A 26 -1.32 -0.75 -24.77
N PRO A 27 -0.99 -1.35 -23.59
CA PRO A 27 -1.89 -1.32 -22.45
C PRO A 27 -2.26 0.12 -22.10
N ASP A 28 -3.54 0.37 -21.86
CA ASP A 28 -4.04 1.66 -21.43
C ASP A 28 -3.37 2.03 -20.09
N GLN A 29 -2.52 3.05 -20.10
CA GLN A 29 -1.77 3.48 -18.92
C GLN A 29 -2.68 3.89 -17.76
N GLY A 30 -3.87 4.38 -18.04
CA GLY A 30 -4.87 4.71 -17.02
C GLY A 30 -5.44 3.47 -16.34
N ALA A 31 -5.75 2.43 -17.09
CA ALA A 31 -6.23 1.16 -16.55
C ALA A 31 -5.15 0.44 -15.74
N ASP A 32 -3.87 0.49 -16.17
CA ASP A 32 -2.75 -0.06 -15.41
C ASP A 32 -2.55 0.66 -14.07
N LEU A 33 -2.59 1.99 -14.06
CA LEU A 33 -2.46 2.78 -12.82
C LEU A 33 -3.58 2.46 -11.84
N THR A 34 -4.83 2.37 -12.30
CA THR A 34 -5.98 2.04 -11.46
C THR A 34 -5.83 0.65 -10.84
N ALA A 35 -5.47 -0.35 -11.65
CA ALA A 35 -5.25 -1.72 -11.18
C ALA A 35 -4.15 -1.80 -10.10
N ARG A 36 -3.06 -1.05 -10.25
CA ARG A 36 -1.97 -0.99 -9.27
C ARG A 36 -2.39 -0.26 -7.98
N GLN A 37 -3.19 0.79 -8.07
CA GLN A 37 -3.76 1.42 -6.89
C GLN A 37 -4.69 0.47 -6.12
N ASP A 38 -5.49 -0.32 -6.81
CA ASP A 38 -6.35 -1.33 -6.20
C ASP A 38 -5.53 -2.47 -5.56
N GLN A 39 -4.42 -2.87 -6.19
CA GLN A 39 -3.45 -3.79 -5.60
C GLN A 39 -2.87 -3.20 -4.30
N ALA A 40 -2.46 -1.94 -4.30
CA ALA A 40 -1.95 -1.27 -3.10
C ALA A 40 -3.00 -1.21 -1.98
N ARG A 41 -4.25 -0.87 -2.30
CA ARG A 41 -5.36 -0.89 -1.33
C ARG A 41 -5.61 -2.29 -0.75
N ALA A 42 -5.55 -3.32 -1.59
CA ALA A 42 -5.70 -4.71 -1.14
C ALA A 42 -4.56 -5.13 -0.20
N ALA A 43 -3.32 -4.78 -0.52
CA ALA A 43 -2.14 -5.03 0.29
C ALA A 43 -2.23 -4.33 1.67
N ILE A 44 -2.61 -3.06 1.69
CA ILE A 44 -2.86 -2.29 2.92
C ILE A 44 -3.95 -2.96 3.77
N LYS A 45 -5.05 -3.34 3.15
CA LYS A 45 -6.16 -4.01 3.87
C LYS A 45 -5.71 -5.32 4.51
N HIS A 46 -4.90 -6.11 3.81
CA HIS A 46 -4.36 -7.36 4.33
C HIS A 46 -3.47 -7.09 5.55
N LEU A 47 -2.47 -6.20 5.42
CA LEU A 47 -1.58 -5.84 6.52
C LEU A 47 -2.36 -5.28 7.72
N GLN A 48 -3.30 -4.36 7.47
CA GLN A 48 -4.11 -3.75 8.53
C GLN A 48 -4.89 -4.78 9.32
N LEU A 49 -5.59 -5.70 8.65
CA LEU A 49 -6.37 -6.75 9.30
C LEU A 49 -5.48 -7.71 10.09
N SER A 50 -4.34 -8.12 9.53
CA SER A 50 -3.39 -9.02 10.20
C SER A 50 -2.83 -8.39 11.48
N LEU A 51 -2.41 -7.12 11.41
CA LEU A 51 -1.91 -6.40 12.58
C LEU A 51 -3.00 -6.17 13.63
N GLN A 52 -4.23 -5.84 13.22
CA GLN A 52 -5.35 -5.65 14.15
C GLN A 52 -5.76 -6.96 14.85
N LEU A 53 -5.75 -8.08 14.13
CA LEU A 53 -6.02 -9.39 14.70
C LEU A 53 -4.94 -9.81 15.70
N ALA A 54 -3.66 -9.64 15.34
CA ALA A 54 -2.54 -9.94 16.23
C ALA A 54 -2.58 -9.08 17.51
N LEU A 55 -2.85 -7.78 17.36
CA LEU A 55 -3.01 -6.85 18.48
C LEU A 55 -4.19 -7.24 19.35
N GLY A 56 -5.35 -7.50 18.77
CA GLY A 56 -6.57 -7.88 19.51
C GLY A 56 -6.37 -9.16 20.29
N TYR A 57 -5.74 -10.18 19.70
CA TYR A 57 -5.39 -11.42 20.40
C TYR A 57 -4.44 -11.17 21.57
N ALA A 58 -3.36 -10.42 21.35
CA ALA A 58 -2.39 -10.10 22.40
C ALA A 58 -3.00 -9.26 23.55
N MET A 59 -3.93 -8.37 23.24
CA MET A 59 -4.70 -7.62 24.25
C MET A 59 -5.57 -8.51 25.12
N LEU A 60 -6.19 -9.53 24.52
CA LEU A 60 -7.04 -10.49 25.26
C LEU A 60 -6.19 -11.43 26.14
N GLU A 61 -5.06 -11.90 25.64
CA GLU A 61 -4.22 -12.90 26.33
C GLU A 61 -3.35 -12.28 27.43
N ALA A 62 -2.81 -11.09 27.21
CA ALA A 62 -1.76 -10.52 28.07
C ALA A 62 -1.93 -9.01 28.36
N GLY A 63 -3.08 -8.45 28.04
CA GLY A 63 -3.37 -7.03 28.24
C GLY A 63 -2.47 -6.08 27.43
N PRO A 64 -2.53 -4.77 27.73
CA PRO A 64 -1.77 -3.75 26.97
C PRO A 64 -0.25 -3.96 27.02
N GLU A 65 0.30 -4.40 28.15
CA GLU A 65 1.73 -4.64 28.30
C GLU A 65 2.24 -5.81 27.46
N GLY A 66 1.45 -6.89 27.34
CA GLY A 66 1.76 -8.02 26.46
C GLY A 66 1.59 -7.63 24.98
N ALA A 67 0.55 -6.85 24.69
CA ALA A 67 0.29 -6.38 23.33
C ALA A 67 1.42 -5.52 22.78
N ILE A 68 1.99 -4.59 23.56
CA ILE A 68 3.11 -3.76 23.08
C ILE A 68 4.36 -4.61 22.80
N GLN A 69 4.59 -5.69 23.54
CA GLN A 69 5.68 -6.61 23.27
C GLN A 69 5.44 -7.38 21.96
N THR A 70 4.23 -7.86 21.72
CA THR A 70 3.86 -8.50 20.46
C THR A 70 4.04 -7.56 19.28
N CYS A 71 3.63 -6.29 19.41
CA CYS A 71 3.88 -5.29 18.37
C CYS A 71 5.38 -5.10 18.09
N ASN A 72 6.21 -5.09 19.12
CA ASN A 72 7.67 -4.94 18.98
C ASN A 72 8.31 -6.10 18.23
N LEU A 73 7.91 -7.33 18.53
CA LEU A 73 8.52 -8.54 17.98
C LEU A 73 7.95 -8.97 16.62
N SER A 74 6.66 -8.74 16.39
CA SER A 74 5.94 -9.39 15.28
C SER A 74 5.52 -8.44 14.17
N ALA A 75 5.44 -7.11 14.43
CA ALA A 75 4.86 -6.22 13.44
C ALA A 75 5.72 -6.06 12.16
N LEU A 76 7.05 -5.99 12.28
CA LEU A 76 7.94 -5.93 11.10
C LEU A 76 8.00 -7.28 10.37
N PRO A 77 8.29 -8.43 11.01
CA PRO A 77 8.26 -9.72 10.34
C PRO A 77 6.95 -10.02 9.60
N MET A 78 5.80 -9.69 10.20
CA MET A 78 4.50 -9.84 9.55
C MET A 78 4.36 -8.92 8.32
N THR A 79 4.87 -7.70 8.41
CA THR A 79 4.88 -6.76 7.28
C THR A 79 5.72 -7.30 6.13
N ASP A 80 6.90 -7.85 6.41
CA ASP A 80 7.81 -8.42 5.41
C ASP A 80 7.21 -9.67 4.74
N GLU A 81 6.56 -10.55 5.52
CA GLU A 81 5.86 -11.73 4.98
C GLU A 81 4.74 -11.33 4.02
N ILE A 82 3.89 -10.36 4.41
CA ILE A 82 2.80 -9.89 3.57
C ILE A 82 3.33 -9.17 2.33
N SER A 83 4.42 -8.40 2.45
CA SER A 83 5.08 -7.74 1.32
C SER A 83 5.52 -8.76 0.28
N GLY A 84 6.19 -9.83 0.70
CA GLY A 84 6.61 -10.92 -0.18
C GLY A 84 5.43 -11.61 -0.86
N ALA A 85 4.36 -11.91 -0.12
CA ALA A 85 3.16 -12.57 -0.64
C ALA A 85 2.38 -11.69 -1.64
N MET A 86 2.42 -10.37 -1.49
CA MET A 86 1.69 -9.42 -2.34
C MET A 86 2.51 -8.90 -3.53
N GLY A 87 3.79 -9.23 -3.61
CA GLY A 87 4.69 -8.71 -4.65
C GLY A 87 4.84 -7.18 -4.60
N ALA A 88 4.80 -6.60 -3.40
CA ALA A 88 4.86 -5.17 -3.14
C ALA A 88 5.67 -4.91 -1.88
N GLU A 89 6.39 -3.81 -1.81
CA GLU A 89 6.95 -3.32 -0.55
C GLU A 89 5.87 -2.60 0.22
N ILE A 90 5.51 -3.11 1.40
CA ILE A 90 4.47 -2.53 2.24
C ILE A 90 5.10 -2.06 3.53
N GLY A 91 4.66 -0.92 4.04
CA GLY A 91 5.12 -0.38 5.31
C GLY A 91 4.09 0.50 6.01
N ARG A 92 4.52 1.05 7.12
CA ARG A 92 3.81 2.10 7.84
C ARG A 92 4.80 3.17 8.22
N THR A 93 4.40 4.40 8.09
CA THR A 93 5.24 5.56 8.41
C THR A 93 4.43 6.62 9.18
N ALA A 94 5.11 7.55 9.83
CA ALA A 94 4.49 8.63 10.59
C ALA A 94 5.48 9.77 10.81
N LEU A 95 4.97 10.97 11.13
CA LEU A 95 5.81 12.08 11.59
C LEU A 95 6.28 11.89 13.04
N ARG A 96 5.46 11.22 13.88
CA ARG A 96 5.78 10.85 15.26
C ARG A 96 5.91 9.34 15.35
N LEU A 97 7.15 8.88 15.44
CA LEU A 97 7.49 7.46 15.34
C LEU A 97 7.42 6.75 16.69
N ARG A 98 6.94 5.52 16.71
CA ARG A 98 7.20 4.57 17.79
C ARG A 98 8.45 3.76 17.50
N ASN A 99 8.54 3.19 16.32
CA ASN A 99 9.70 2.45 15.86
C ASN A 99 10.46 3.28 14.81
N PRO A 100 11.72 3.66 15.07
CA PRO A 100 12.55 4.42 14.11
C PRO A 100 12.72 3.73 12.74
N ALA A 101 12.59 2.41 12.67
CA ALA A 101 12.63 1.67 11.40
C ALA A 101 11.49 2.05 10.42
N ASN A 102 10.45 2.74 10.92
CA ASN A 102 9.35 3.24 10.10
C ASN A 102 9.52 4.72 9.72
N ALA A 103 10.74 5.25 9.74
CA ALA A 103 11.00 6.65 9.40
C ALA A 103 10.57 6.96 7.96
N PRO A 104 9.85 8.07 7.73
CA PRO A 104 9.43 8.47 6.41
C PRO A 104 10.60 9.01 5.59
N ASP A 105 10.60 8.77 4.29
CA ASP A 105 11.45 9.52 3.36
C ASP A 105 10.86 10.93 3.09
N GLU A 106 11.54 11.73 2.25
CA GLU A 106 11.14 13.11 1.97
C GLU A 106 9.73 13.20 1.35
N TRP A 107 9.39 12.32 0.40
CA TRP A 107 8.08 12.31 -0.21
C TRP A 107 7.00 11.89 0.78
N GLU A 108 7.25 10.88 1.58
CA GLU A 108 6.32 10.42 2.63
C GLU A 108 6.09 11.50 3.70
N GLN A 109 7.14 12.22 4.11
CA GLN A 109 7.02 13.34 5.03
C GLN A 109 6.12 14.45 4.46
N GLU A 110 6.30 14.78 3.19
CA GLU A 110 5.47 15.77 2.52
C GLU A 110 4.00 15.31 2.49
N GLN A 111 3.73 14.06 2.09
CA GLN A 111 2.37 13.54 2.04
C GLN A 111 1.73 13.45 3.43
N LEU A 112 2.47 13.09 4.47
CA LEU A 112 1.97 13.09 5.85
C LEU A 112 1.54 14.48 6.29
N ARG A 113 2.31 15.55 5.98
CA ARG A 113 1.92 16.93 6.28
C ARG A 113 0.68 17.37 5.49
N VAL A 114 0.58 16.96 4.23
CA VAL A 114 -0.63 17.19 3.41
C VAL A 114 -1.84 16.50 4.03
N PHE A 115 -1.70 15.26 4.49
CA PHE A 115 -2.78 14.52 5.16
C PHE A 115 -3.22 15.20 6.46
N GLU A 116 -2.27 15.66 7.29
CA GLU A 116 -2.60 16.43 8.50
C GLU A 116 -3.42 17.69 8.18
N ALA A 117 -2.99 18.45 7.18
CA ALA A 117 -3.68 19.67 6.78
C ALA A 117 -5.08 19.40 6.24
N ARG A 118 -5.27 18.38 5.40
CA ARG A 118 -6.56 17.98 4.84
C ARG A 118 -7.50 17.44 5.92
N LEU A 119 -6.98 16.66 6.86
CA LEU A 119 -7.74 16.15 7.99
C LEU A 119 -8.20 17.28 8.90
N ALA A 120 -7.31 18.25 9.20
CA ALA A 120 -7.66 19.46 9.97
C ALA A 120 -8.70 20.35 9.26
N ALA A 121 -8.77 20.31 7.94
CA ALA A 121 -9.80 20.97 7.13
C ALA A 121 -11.13 20.19 7.10
N GLY A 122 -11.23 19.04 7.78
CA GLY A 122 -12.44 18.23 7.90
C GLY A 122 -12.63 17.17 6.81
N GLU A 123 -11.60 16.89 6.02
CA GLU A 123 -11.67 15.82 5.03
C GLU A 123 -11.64 14.45 5.74
N PRO A 124 -12.50 13.48 5.32
CA PRO A 124 -12.51 12.16 5.96
C PRO A 124 -11.17 11.43 5.76
N ALA A 125 -10.58 10.88 6.83
CA ALA A 125 -9.32 10.14 6.76
C ALA A 125 -9.35 8.99 5.73
N ALA A 126 -10.51 8.38 5.50
CA ALA A 126 -10.69 7.31 4.51
C ALA A 126 -10.43 7.76 3.06
N ALA A 127 -10.58 9.06 2.77
CA ALA A 127 -10.33 9.67 1.46
C ALA A 127 -8.88 10.14 1.28
N LEU A 128 -8.06 10.12 2.34
CA LEU A 128 -6.68 10.60 2.30
C LEU A 128 -5.76 9.53 1.71
N GLU A 129 -5.58 9.60 0.42
CA GLU A 129 -4.64 8.79 -0.35
C GLU A 129 -3.72 9.69 -1.16
N ALA A 130 -2.49 9.24 -1.41
CA ALA A 130 -1.52 9.87 -2.29
C ALA A 130 -0.89 8.82 -3.20
N VAL A 131 -0.65 9.20 -4.44
CA VAL A 131 -0.01 8.35 -5.46
C VAL A 131 1.08 9.14 -6.14
N ARG A 132 2.23 8.50 -6.34
CA ARG A 132 3.28 8.95 -7.26
C ARG A 132 3.60 7.80 -8.19
N GLN A 133 3.59 8.06 -9.49
CA GLN A 133 4.04 7.13 -10.52
C GLN A 133 5.31 7.66 -11.16
N ASP A 134 6.28 6.79 -11.37
CA ASP A 134 7.51 7.09 -12.09
C ASP A 134 7.94 5.87 -12.93
N GLU A 135 9.17 5.90 -13.47
CA GLU A 135 9.71 4.84 -14.32
C GLU A 135 9.90 3.51 -13.56
N THR A 136 10.04 3.55 -12.23
CA THR A 136 10.29 2.38 -11.39
C THR A 136 9.01 1.68 -10.96
N GLY A 137 7.86 2.37 -10.97
CA GLY A 137 6.57 1.83 -10.56
C GLY A 137 5.64 2.87 -9.97
N ILE A 138 4.83 2.47 -9.00
CA ILE A 138 4.00 3.39 -8.22
C ILE A 138 4.37 3.34 -6.74
N ARG A 139 4.29 4.50 -6.12
CA ARG A 139 4.24 4.64 -4.67
C ARG A 139 2.85 5.11 -4.27
N PHE A 140 2.30 4.48 -3.25
CA PHE A 140 0.95 4.74 -2.76
C PHE A 140 0.96 4.92 -1.26
N MET A 141 0.26 5.92 -0.74
CA MET A 141 0.05 6.11 0.69
C MET A 141 -1.42 6.21 1.01
N LYS A 142 -1.80 5.71 2.20
CA LYS A 142 -3.14 5.83 2.76
C LYS A 142 -3.07 6.20 4.23
N ALA A 143 -3.80 7.24 4.62
CA ALA A 143 -3.82 7.73 6.00
C ALA A 143 -4.29 6.67 7.00
N ILE A 144 -3.70 6.69 8.18
CA ILE A 144 -4.11 5.92 9.36
C ILE A 144 -4.62 6.93 10.40
N PRO A 145 -5.94 7.05 10.57
CA PRO A 145 -6.50 7.90 11.61
C PRO A 145 -6.32 7.24 12.98
N MET A 146 -6.20 8.07 14.00
CA MET A 146 -6.27 7.67 15.38
C MET A 146 -7.69 7.25 15.74
N GLN A 147 -7.86 6.04 16.24
CA GLN A 147 -9.14 5.49 16.68
C GLN A 147 -9.18 5.40 18.22
N ASP A 148 -10.37 5.30 18.82
CA ASP A 148 -10.53 5.26 20.28
C ASP A 148 -9.72 4.13 20.93
N GLN A 149 -9.74 2.92 20.36
CA GLN A 149 -8.96 1.80 20.87
C GLN A 149 -7.44 2.01 20.79
N CYS A 150 -6.98 2.89 19.92
CA CYS A 150 -5.55 3.19 19.76
C CYS A 150 -5.03 4.09 20.90
N ALA A 151 -5.94 4.81 21.59
CA ALA A 151 -5.62 5.74 22.65
C ALA A 151 -4.97 5.07 23.87
N VAL A 152 -5.23 3.77 24.08
CA VAL A 152 -4.59 2.99 25.17
C VAL A 152 -3.05 3.11 25.13
N CYS A 153 -2.45 3.09 23.92
CA CYS A 153 -0.99 3.12 23.73
C CYS A 153 -0.49 4.40 23.05
N HIS A 154 -1.38 5.19 22.44
CA HIS A 154 -1.01 6.37 21.65
C HIS A 154 -1.68 7.67 22.13
N GLY A 155 -2.57 7.58 23.10
CA GLY A 155 -3.37 8.68 23.61
C GLY A 155 -2.60 9.71 24.41
N THR A 156 -3.34 10.72 24.89
CA THR A 156 -2.82 11.78 25.77
C THR A 156 -2.60 11.31 27.19
N GLU A 157 -3.27 10.22 27.60
CA GLU A 157 -3.25 9.66 28.96
C GLU A 157 -2.95 8.16 28.85
N VAL A 158 -1.69 7.81 28.64
CA VAL A 158 -1.22 6.43 28.67
C VAL A 158 -0.97 6.02 30.12
N ASP A 159 -1.42 4.81 30.51
CA ASP A 159 -1.16 4.28 31.84
C ASP A 159 0.34 4.30 32.16
N PRO A 160 0.78 4.74 33.36
CA PRO A 160 2.20 4.89 33.70
C PRO A 160 3.02 3.60 33.56
N ALA A 161 2.45 2.45 33.95
CA ALA A 161 3.15 1.15 33.82
C ALA A 161 3.34 0.76 32.36
N LEU A 162 2.29 0.99 31.55
CA LEU A 162 2.36 0.79 30.10
C LEU A 162 3.35 1.75 29.44
N GLN A 163 3.38 3.02 29.86
CA GLN A 163 4.35 4.01 29.35
C GLN A 163 5.78 3.61 29.67
N GLU A 164 6.05 3.11 30.88
CA GLU A 164 7.36 2.57 31.24
C GLU A 164 7.76 1.39 30.32
N ARG A 165 6.80 0.48 30.06
CA ARG A 165 7.03 -0.65 29.17
C ARG A 165 7.30 -0.21 27.72
N ILE A 166 6.54 0.77 27.23
CA ILE A 166 6.75 1.37 25.90
C ILE A 166 8.18 1.97 25.83
N THR A 167 8.58 2.76 26.81
CA THR A 167 9.90 3.40 26.83
C THR A 167 11.04 2.38 26.85
N LYS A 168 10.88 1.25 27.54
CA LYS A 168 11.87 0.16 27.52
C LYS A 168 12.01 -0.49 26.16
N LEU A 169 10.90 -0.70 25.44
CA LEU A 169 10.89 -1.36 24.13
C LEU A 169 11.21 -0.40 22.98
N TYR A 170 10.89 0.87 23.15
CA TYR A 170 11.05 1.94 22.17
C TYR A 170 11.63 3.20 22.85
N PRO A 171 12.95 3.25 23.10
CA PRO A 171 13.56 4.38 23.80
C PRO A 171 13.41 5.73 23.09
N ALA A 172 13.19 5.72 21.80
CA ALA A 172 12.96 6.91 20.95
C ALA A 172 11.47 7.09 20.55
N ASP A 173 10.54 6.60 21.40
CA ASP A 173 9.10 6.71 21.11
C ASP A 173 8.63 8.17 21.16
N GLU A 174 8.03 8.64 20.06
CA GLU A 174 7.34 9.93 19.93
C GLU A 174 5.84 9.77 19.69
N ALA A 175 5.33 8.53 19.68
CA ALA A 175 4.00 8.20 19.23
C ALA A 175 2.94 8.16 20.34
N THR A 176 2.96 9.16 21.25
CA THR A 176 1.96 9.37 22.29
C THR A 176 1.34 10.76 22.21
N GLY A 177 0.29 11.04 22.98
CA GLY A 177 -0.37 12.35 23.01
C GLY A 177 -1.26 12.64 21.79
N PHE A 178 -1.77 11.61 21.10
CA PHE A 178 -2.76 11.75 20.04
C PHE A 178 -4.18 11.77 20.60
N ARG A 179 -5.07 12.45 19.89
CA ARG A 179 -6.51 12.42 20.11
C ARG A 179 -7.20 11.59 19.03
N THR A 180 -8.34 11.02 19.33
CA THR A 180 -9.19 10.37 18.32
C THR A 180 -9.47 11.34 17.17
N GLY A 181 -9.25 10.87 15.95
CA GLY A 181 -9.36 11.66 14.74
C GLY A 181 -8.06 12.28 14.24
N ASP A 182 -7.00 12.38 15.07
CA ASP A 182 -5.68 12.84 14.61
C ASP A 182 -5.10 11.90 13.55
N LEU A 183 -4.18 12.39 12.73
CA LEU A 183 -3.37 11.56 11.87
C LEU A 183 -2.35 10.78 12.70
N ARG A 184 -2.50 9.45 12.82
CA ARG A 184 -1.50 8.61 13.49
C ARG A 184 -0.31 8.31 12.59
N GLY A 185 -0.52 8.30 11.29
CA GLY A 185 0.48 7.99 10.27
C GLY A 185 -0.17 7.59 8.95
N ALA A 186 0.57 6.85 8.16
CA ALA A 186 0.07 6.29 6.90
C ALA A 186 0.63 4.89 6.66
N PHE A 187 -0.13 4.07 5.94
CA PHE A 187 0.43 2.94 5.18
C PHE A 187 1.17 3.49 3.97
N THR A 188 2.26 2.84 3.60
CA THR A 188 3.02 3.10 2.38
C THR A 188 3.18 1.81 1.59
N VAL A 189 3.07 1.89 0.27
CA VAL A 189 3.21 0.74 -0.64
C VAL A 189 3.99 1.17 -1.85
N THR A 190 5.01 0.37 -2.21
CA THR A 190 5.72 0.49 -3.49
C THR A 190 5.44 -0.76 -4.33
N ILE A 191 4.91 -0.57 -5.54
CA ILE A 191 4.69 -1.65 -6.50
C ILE A 191 5.62 -1.39 -7.68
N PRO A 192 6.65 -2.25 -7.90
CA PRO A 192 7.57 -2.09 -9.00
C PRO A 192 6.86 -2.27 -10.35
N ARG A 193 7.41 -1.66 -11.39
CA ARG A 193 6.97 -1.93 -12.76
C ARG A 193 7.37 -3.37 -13.14
N PRO A 194 6.56 -4.10 -13.91
CA PRO A 194 6.89 -5.44 -14.40
C PRO A 194 8.14 -5.46 -15.26
#